data_54ebbe647d191a96371008f091387949
#
_entry.id   54ebbe647d191a96371008f091387949
#
_cell.length_a   1.000
_cell.length_b   1.000
_cell.length_c   1.000
_cell.angle_alpha   90.00
_cell.angle_beta   90.00
_cell.angle_gamma   90.00
#
_symmetry.space_group_name_H-M   'P 1'
#
loop_
_entity.id
_entity.type
_entity.pdbx_description
1 polymer ?
#
loop_
_entity_poly.entity_id
_entity_poly.type
_entity_poly.pdbx_seq_one_letter_code
_entity_poly.pdbx_strand_id
1 'polypeptide(L)'
;MIKSIKTGIILLAALLLAWLLPWCYAFVFASPSWSPFTLYSCVTHGFASVDFDRENNVAGRDLQGNTYTQQQFDSILPTFYYRQLAAEGRFPSEIEGVAVESRDVERTNFMFRTSPGEINRRRPTVYQLLESMPDRIDLEPATDVFRITGEGIEFVDMETNTIDQKKSAAFTKVLRDKGFSFPARVVSGNPSTRKRYDNGYLLVDDALRVYHMKQVRGRPFVRRTDVADSLQIGQIFVTEFADRKSLGFLVDSEKRFYTLGAEDYKLHEIPVGKFGPTRENMMIIGDMFYWTVTIQGAESKRYVAVNARDYSLADEYRPEEK
;
A
#
# COMPACT_ATOMS: atom_id res chain seq x y z
N MET A 1 17.83 39.43 -42.37
CA MET A 1 17.02 39.42 -41.14
C MET A 1 15.69 38.67 -41.29
N ILE A 2 14.80 39.02 -42.22
CA ILE A 2 13.47 38.39 -42.41
C ILE A 2 13.55 36.89 -42.79
N LYS A 3 14.52 36.44 -43.61
CA LYS A 3 14.72 35.01 -43.94
C LYS A 3 15.12 34.20 -42.73
N SER A 4 16.00 34.74 -41.89
CA SER A 4 16.45 34.06 -40.66
C SER A 4 15.33 33.90 -39.63
N ILE A 5 14.43 34.87 -39.51
CA ILE A 5 13.24 34.80 -38.63
C ILE A 5 12.26 33.74 -39.13
N LYS A 6 12.00 33.69 -40.46
CA LYS A 6 11.13 32.63 -41.02
C LYS A 6 11.67 31.23 -40.80
N THR A 7 12.99 31.04 -40.99
CA THR A 7 13.64 29.74 -40.71
C THR A 7 13.53 29.37 -39.22
N GLY A 8 13.72 30.32 -38.32
CA GLY A 8 13.57 30.10 -36.87
C GLY A 8 12.12 29.70 -36.51
N ILE A 9 11.11 30.33 -37.09
CA ILE A 9 9.71 29.97 -36.85
C ILE A 9 9.39 28.58 -37.39
N ILE A 10 9.90 28.21 -38.56
CA ILE A 10 9.69 26.85 -39.10
C ILE A 10 10.33 25.79 -38.25
N LEU A 11 11.57 26.01 -37.75
CA LEU A 11 12.25 25.10 -36.84
C LEU A 11 11.50 24.95 -35.52
N LEU A 12 11.00 26.05 -34.95
CA LEU A 12 10.22 26.01 -33.73
C LEU A 12 8.90 25.23 -33.92
N ALA A 13 8.21 25.48 -35.06
CA ALA A 13 6.98 24.74 -35.38
C ALA A 13 7.24 23.23 -35.58
N ALA A 14 8.35 22.87 -36.24
CA ALA A 14 8.74 21.49 -36.44
C ALA A 14 9.05 20.79 -35.09
N LEU A 15 9.74 21.47 -34.18
CA LEU A 15 10.01 20.94 -32.82
C LEU A 15 8.72 20.76 -31.99
N LEU A 16 7.81 21.74 -32.07
CA LEU A 16 6.51 21.64 -31.41
C LEU A 16 5.68 20.49 -31.98
N LEU A 17 5.66 20.31 -33.30
CA LEU A 17 4.96 19.20 -33.94
C LEU A 17 5.61 17.84 -33.55
N ALA A 18 6.92 17.75 -33.59
CA ALA A 18 7.63 16.53 -33.18
C ALA A 18 7.36 16.13 -31.69
N TRP A 19 7.12 17.13 -30.84
CA TRP A 19 6.74 16.89 -29.44
C TRP A 19 5.24 16.58 -29.29
N LEU A 20 4.37 17.26 -30.04
CA LEU A 20 2.91 17.16 -29.91
C LEU A 20 2.33 15.93 -30.63
N LEU A 21 2.88 15.55 -31.79
CA LEU A 21 2.35 14.46 -32.61
C LEU A 21 2.34 13.08 -31.88
N PRO A 22 3.38 12.65 -31.16
CA PRO A 22 3.34 11.41 -30.41
C PRO A 22 2.26 11.42 -29.33
N TRP A 23 2.05 12.57 -28.67
CA TRP A 23 1.01 12.72 -27.67
C TRP A 23 -0.40 12.68 -28.28
N CYS A 24 -0.62 13.38 -29.39
CA CYS A 24 -1.88 13.33 -30.12
C CYS A 24 -2.16 11.93 -30.68
N TYR A 25 -1.14 11.25 -31.19
CA TYR A 25 -1.27 9.87 -31.64
C TYR A 25 -1.68 8.94 -30.49
N ALA A 26 -1.00 9.01 -29.37
CA ALA A 26 -1.36 8.23 -28.19
C ALA A 26 -2.78 8.56 -27.69
N PHE A 27 -3.18 9.83 -27.70
CA PHE A 27 -4.53 10.24 -27.29
C PHE A 27 -5.64 9.69 -28.20
N VAL A 28 -5.40 9.63 -29.52
CA VAL A 28 -6.42 9.19 -30.51
C VAL A 28 -6.41 7.66 -30.67
N PHE A 29 -5.23 7.04 -30.64
CA PHE A 29 -5.05 5.64 -31.02
C PHE A 29 -4.70 4.69 -29.85
N ALA A 30 -4.29 5.22 -28.68
CA ALA A 30 -4.10 4.36 -27.52
C ALA A 30 -5.46 3.84 -27.08
N SER A 31 -5.72 2.58 -27.35
CA SER A 31 -6.80 1.87 -26.67
C SER A 31 -6.45 1.77 -25.21
N PRO A 32 -7.32 2.21 -24.26
CA PRO A 32 -7.08 1.93 -22.88
C PRO A 32 -6.91 0.42 -22.71
N SER A 33 -5.78 -0.03 -22.20
CA SER A 33 -5.56 -1.43 -21.89
C SER A 33 -6.48 -1.78 -20.72
N TRP A 34 -7.71 -2.15 -21.07
CA TRP A 34 -8.69 -2.62 -20.08
C TRP A 34 -8.23 -3.99 -19.60
N SER A 35 -7.87 -4.06 -18.35
CA SER A 35 -7.47 -5.30 -17.72
C SER A 35 -8.60 -5.74 -16.79
N PRO A 36 -9.17 -6.94 -16.96
CA PRO A 36 -10.25 -7.41 -16.13
C PRO A 36 -9.84 -7.39 -14.64
N PHE A 37 -10.79 -7.04 -13.79
CA PHE A 37 -10.60 -7.09 -12.35
C PHE A 37 -10.62 -8.55 -11.92
N THR A 38 -9.51 -9.02 -11.34
CA THR A 38 -9.29 -10.43 -11.02
C THR A 38 -9.03 -10.60 -9.53
N LEU A 39 -9.75 -11.55 -8.91
CA LEU A 39 -9.59 -11.94 -7.52
C LEU A 39 -9.47 -13.47 -7.41
N TYR A 40 -8.81 -13.92 -6.35
CA TYR A 40 -8.80 -15.32 -5.99
C TYR A 40 -10.05 -15.68 -5.19
N SER A 41 -10.68 -16.79 -5.55
CA SER A 41 -11.89 -17.29 -4.93
C SER A 41 -11.58 -18.36 -3.88
N CYS A 42 -12.02 -18.16 -2.65
CA CYS A 42 -11.98 -19.18 -1.61
C CYS A 42 -12.96 -20.34 -1.83
N VAL A 43 -13.89 -20.21 -2.78
CA VAL A 43 -14.90 -21.23 -3.10
C VAL A 43 -14.41 -22.15 -4.22
N THR A 44 -13.89 -21.56 -5.31
CA THR A 44 -13.41 -22.33 -6.47
C THR A 44 -11.92 -22.66 -6.40
N HIS A 45 -11.20 -22.11 -5.43
CA HIS A 45 -9.74 -22.22 -5.28
C HIS A 45 -8.99 -21.87 -6.58
N GLY A 46 -9.41 -20.76 -7.21
CA GLY A 46 -8.85 -20.27 -8.44
C GLY A 46 -9.14 -18.79 -8.67
N PHE A 47 -8.49 -18.21 -9.67
CA PHE A 47 -8.74 -16.80 -10.00
C PHE A 47 -10.02 -16.65 -10.82
N ALA A 48 -10.82 -15.67 -10.45
CA ALA A 48 -12.04 -15.26 -11.13
C ALA A 48 -11.92 -13.79 -11.54
N SER A 49 -12.31 -13.49 -12.78
CA SER A 49 -12.18 -12.17 -13.39
C SER A 49 -13.54 -11.61 -13.78
N VAL A 50 -13.72 -10.31 -13.57
CA VAL A 50 -14.86 -9.56 -14.11
C VAL A 50 -14.41 -8.81 -15.34
N ASP A 51 -15.07 -9.06 -16.45
CA ASP A 51 -14.92 -8.29 -17.68
C ASP A 51 -16.16 -7.41 -17.86
N PHE A 52 -15.94 -6.11 -18.05
CA PHE A 52 -17.02 -5.18 -18.36
C PHE A 52 -17.08 -5.03 -19.88
N ASP A 53 -18.07 -5.64 -20.50
CA ASP A 53 -18.30 -5.45 -21.92
C ASP A 53 -18.71 -4.00 -22.21
N ARG A 54 -18.51 -3.54 -23.48
CA ARG A 54 -18.87 -2.19 -23.95
C ARG A 54 -20.36 -1.84 -23.73
N GLU A 55 -21.20 -2.84 -23.54
CA GLU A 55 -22.64 -2.71 -23.25
C GLU A 55 -22.96 -2.72 -21.77
N ASN A 56 -21.97 -2.58 -20.85
CA ASN A 56 -22.12 -2.69 -19.40
C ASN A 56 -22.65 -4.06 -18.90
N ASN A 57 -22.59 -5.10 -19.71
CA ASN A 57 -22.86 -6.44 -19.27
C ASN A 57 -21.66 -6.96 -18.48
N VAL A 58 -21.88 -7.26 -17.21
CA VAL A 58 -20.87 -7.85 -16.34
C VAL A 58 -20.84 -9.35 -16.60
N ALA A 59 -19.76 -9.84 -17.24
CA ALA A 59 -19.53 -11.27 -17.37
C ALA A 59 -18.43 -11.69 -16.40
N GLY A 60 -18.77 -12.53 -15.42
CA GLY A 60 -17.79 -13.18 -14.56
C GLY A 60 -17.23 -14.41 -15.26
N ARG A 61 -15.91 -14.61 -15.21
CA ARG A 61 -15.21 -15.78 -15.74
C ARG A 61 -14.15 -16.28 -14.78
N ASP A 62 -13.93 -17.59 -14.75
CA ASP A 62 -12.73 -18.16 -14.14
C ASP A 62 -11.63 -18.42 -15.18
N LEU A 63 -10.47 -18.89 -14.72
CA LEU A 63 -9.35 -19.22 -15.61
C LEU A 63 -9.59 -20.48 -16.44
N GLN A 64 -10.56 -21.32 -16.05
CA GLN A 64 -10.98 -22.52 -16.79
C GLN A 64 -11.92 -22.18 -17.94
N GLY A 65 -12.36 -20.92 -18.05
CA GLY A 65 -13.25 -20.44 -19.10
C GLY A 65 -14.75 -20.58 -18.77
N ASN A 66 -15.10 -21.00 -17.57
CA ASN A 66 -16.50 -21.00 -17.13
C ASN A 66 -17.01 -19.57 -16.99
N THR A 67 -18.23 -19.34 -17.44
CA THR A 67 -18.91 -18.05 -17.33
C THR A 67 -19.98 -18.11 -16.25
N TYR A 68 -20.10 -17.03 -15.51
CA TYR A 68 -21.00 -16.90 -14.37
C TYR A 68 -22.01 -15.77 -14.59
N THR A 69 -23.24 -15.98 -14.21
CA THR A 69 -24.17 -14.85 -14.01
C THR A 69 -23.70 -14.00 -12.84
N GLN A 70 -24.19 -12.76 -12.73
CA GLN A 70 -23.80 -11.88 -11.61
C GLN A 70 -24.03 -12.56 -10.25
N GLN A 71 -25.19 -13.18 -10.05
CA GLN A 71 -25.52 -13.85 -8.79
C GLN A 71 -24.61 -15.05 -8.48
N GLN A 72 -24.22 -15.81 -9.49
CA GLN A 72 -23.25 -16.90 -9.34
C GLN A 72 -21.86 -16.35 -9.04
N PHE A 73 -21.47 -15.27 -9.71
CA PHE A 73 -20.17 -14.64 -9.51
C PHE A 73 -20.03 -14.06 -8.10
N ASP A 74 -21.08 -13.41 -7.58
CA ASP A 74 -21.13 -12.95 -6.18
C ASP A 74 -20.91 -14.12 -5.21
N SER A 75 -21.50 -15.28 -5.51
CA SER A 75 -21.42 -16.48 -4.65
C SER A 75 -20.06 -17.17 -4.67
N ILE A 76 -19.28 -17.05 -5.73
CA ILE A 76 -17.90 -17.59 -5.76
C ILE A 76 -16.87 -16.65 -5.14
N LEU A 77 -17.22 -15.37 -4.89
CA LEU A 77 -16.40 -14.38 -4.21
C LEU A 77 -17.11 -13.82 -2.96
N PRO A 78 -17.53 -14.69 -2.01
CA PRO A 78 -18.41 -14.31 -0.93
C PRO A 78 -17.82 -13.27 0.02
N THR A 79 -16.51 -13.28 0.23
CA THR A 79 -15.80 -12.31 1.07
C THR A 79 -15.71 -10.92 0.42
N PHE A 80 -15.69 -10.86 -0.90
CA PHE A 80 -15.70 -9.58 -1.63
C PHE A 80 -17.11 -8.99 -1.73
N TYR A 81 -18.11 -9.81 -2.09
CA TYR A 81 -19.52 -9.40 -2.24
C TYR A 81 -20.34 -9.61 -0.98
N TYR A 82 -19.73 -9.68 0.20
CA TYR A 82 -20.40 -10.02 1.47
C TYR A 82 -21.60 -9.14 1.79
N ARG A 83 -21.55 -7.84 1.48
CA ARG A 83 -22.66 -6.92 1.72
C ARG A 83 -23.88 -7.25 0.86
N GLN A 84 -23.65 -7.52 -0.43
CA GLN A 84 -24.72 -7.89 -1.35
C GLN A 84 -25.35 -9.23 -0.94
N LEU A 85 -24.52 -10.23 -0.69
CA LEU A 85 -24.98 -11.56 -0.26
C LEU A 85 -25.72 -11.52 1.08
N ALA A 86 -25.27 -10.70 2.03
CA ALA A 86 -25.96 -10.53 3.31
C ALA A 86 -27.32 -9.84 3.14
N ALA A 87 -27.40 -8.80 2.30
CA ALA A 87 -28.67 -8.10 2.00
C ALA A 87 -29.70 -9.01 1.32
N GLU A 88 -29.24 -9.97 0.50
CA GLU A 88 -30.06 -10.94 -0.20
C GLU A 88 -30.35 -12.22 0.63
N GLY A 89 -29.81 -12.34 1.84
CA GLY A 89 -29.89 -13.55 2.66
C GLY A 89 -29.16 -14.77 2.08
N ARG A 90 -28.19 -14.55 1.20
CA ARG A 90 -27.39 -15.59 0.51
C ARG A 90 -25.97 -15.72 1.05
N PHE A 91 -25.59 -14.93 2.06
CA PHE A 91 -24.25 -15.02 2.64
C PHE A 91 -24.07 -16.39 3.30
N PRO A 92 -22.99 -17.13 2.97
CA PRO A 92 -22.78 -18.46 3.53
C PRO A 92 -22.47 -18.40 5.03
N SER A 93 -23.00 -19.35 5.79
CA SER A 93 -22.71 -19.47 7.22
C SER A 93 -21.33 -20.09 7.52
N GLU A 94 -20.73 -20.72 6.50
CA GLU A 94 -19.43 -21.38 6.60
C GLU A 94 -18.65 -21.23 5.30
N ILE A 95 -17.35 -20.94 5.39
CA ILE A 95 -16.41 -20.90 4.27
C ILE A 95 -15.15 -21.68 4.71
N GLU A 96 -14.71 -22.63 3.89
CA GLU A 96 -13.53 -23.48 4.16
C GLU A 96 -13.57 -24.17 5.55
N GLY A 97 -14.73 -24.63 5.99
CA GLY A 97 -14.88 -25.27 7.28
C GLY A 97 -14.86 -24.32 8.49
N VAL A 98 -14.89 -23.01 8.23
CA VAL A 98 -14.92 -21.96 9.24
C VAL A 98 -16.27 -21.30 9.25
N ALA A 99 -16.92 -21.26 10.40
CA ALA A 99 -18.15 -20.47 10.59
C ALA A 99 -17.82 -18.98 10.44
N VAL A 100 -18.58 -18.27 9.61
CA VAL A 100 -18.34 -16.85 9.28
C VAL A 100 -19.63 -16.04 9.36
N GLU A 101 -19.48 -14.82 9.84
CA GLU A 101 -20.51 -13.79 9.75
C GLU A 101 -20.02 -12.65 8.84
N SER A 102 -20.95 -11.94 8.22
CA SER A 102 -20.60 -10.78 7.36
C SER A 102 -19.80 -9.71 8.10
N ARG A 103 -19.95 -9.59 9.43
CA ARG A 103 -19.15 -8.68 10.28
C ARG A 103 -17.69 -9.10 10.41
N ASP A 104 -17.40 -10.40 10.40
CA ASP A 104 -16.03 -10.90 10.47
C ASP A 104 -15.29 -10.55 9.18
N VAL A 105 -15.96 -10.72 8.04
CA VAL A 105 -15.47 -10.32 6.74
C VAL A 105 -15.24 -8.80 6.68
N GLU A 106 -16.19 -7.98 7.12
CA GLU A 106 -16.04 -6.52 7.15
C GLU A 106 -14.83 -6.08 7.98
N ARG A 107 -14.53 -6.76 9.07
CA ARG A 107 -13.41 -6.43 9.94
C ARG A 107 -12.06 -6.88 9.39
N THR A 108 -12.04 -7.93 8.58
CA THR A 108 -10.79 -8.52 8.05
C THR A 108 -10.47 -8.08 6.64
N ASN A 109 -11.46 -7.62 5.88
CA ASN A 109 -11.24 -7.12 4.53
C ASN A 109 -10.41 -5.84 4.54
N PHE A 110 -9.41 -5.82 3.68
CA PHE A 110 -8.59 -4.64 3.47
C PHE A 110 -8.19 -4.48 2.01
N MET A 111 -7.80 -3.26 1.67
CA MET A 111 -7.18 -2.93 0.39
C MET A 111 -5.90 -2.15 0.65
N PHE A 112 -4.84 -2.57 0.00
CA PHE A 112 -3.57 -1.84 -0.06
C PHE A 112 -3.24 -1.51 -1.51
N ARG A 113 -2.71 -0.31 -1.75
CA ARG A 113 -2.22 0.11 -3.07
C ARG A 113 -0.94 0.89 -2.93
N THR A 114 -0.05 0.72 -3.89
CA THR A 114 1.11 1.58 -4.08
C THR A 114 1.46 1.67 -5.56
N SER A 115 2.07 2.78 -5.95
CA SER A 115 2.44 3.04 -7.34
C SER A 115 3.82 3.71 -7.44
N PRO A 116 4.54 3.52 -8.57
CA PRO A 116 5.79 4.23 -8.81
C PRO A 116 5.67 5.75 -8.71
N GLY A 117 4.52 6.31 -9.10
CA GLY A 117 4.26 7.74 -9.00
C GLY A 117 4.23 8.25 -7.56
N GLU A 118 3.76 7.43 -6.61
CA GLU A 118 3.77 7.76 -5.18
C GLU A 118 5.17 7.62 -4.57
N ILE A 119 5.91 6.58 -4.95
CA ILE A 119 7.24 6.28 -4.41
C ILE A 119 8.28 7.26 -4.92
N ASN A 120 8.27 7.55 -6.22
CA ASN A 120 9.27 8.43 -6.85
C ASN A 120 8.97 9.92 -6.64
N ARG A 121 7.82 10.25 -6.04
CA ARG A 121 7.46 11.64 -5.75
C ARG A 121 8.35 12.19 -4.65
N ARG A 122 9.02 13.31 -4.91
CA ARG A 122 9.73 14.06 -3.87
C ARG A 122 8.72 14.56 -2.85
N ARG A 123 8.93 14.20 -1.60
CA ARG A 123 8.12 14.67 -0.46
C ARG A 123 8.99 15.54 0.45
N PRO A 124 8.40 16.55 1.11
CA PRO A 124 9.11 17.24 2.19
C PRO A 124 9.52 16.23 3.27
N THR A 125 10.68 16.42 3.86
CA THR A 125 11.17 15.61 4.98
C THR A 125 10.65 16.13 6.33
N VAL A 126 9.38 16.52 6.34
CA VAL A 126 8.66 17.04 7.49
C VAL A 126 7.37 16.24 7.64
N TYR A 127 7.09 15.77 8.84
CA TYR A 127 6.07 14.77 9.13
C TYR A 127 5.20 15.21 10.30
N GLN A 128 3.93 14.82 10.31
CA GLN A 128 3.02 15.01 11.45
C GLN A 128 2.98 13.74 12.29
N LEU A 129 3.16 13.84 13.59
CA LEU A 129 3.03 12.73 14.53
C LEU A 129 1.74 12.87 15.32
N LEU A 130 0.76 12.03 15.04
CA LEU A 130 -0.51 12.04 15.76
C LEU A 130 -0.35 11.45 17.16
N GLU A 131 -1.26 11.84 18.06
CA GLU A 131 -1.43 11.14 19.33
C GLU A 131 -2.15 9.79 19.07
N SER A 132 -1.44 8.66 19.33
CA SER A 132 -1.99 7.33 19.07
C SER A 132 -3.00 6.86 20.12
N MET A 133 -3.05 7.53 21.28
CA MET A 133 -4.01 7.29 22.35
C MET A 133 -4.65 8.60 22.81
N PRO A 134 -5.46 9.25 21.96
CA PRO A 134 -6.13 10.49 22.34
C PRO A 134 -7.15 10.25 23.46
N ASP A 135 -7.47 11.32 24.19
CA ASP A 135 -8.51 11.28 25.24
C ASP A 135 -9.92 11.16 24.66
N ARG A 136 -10.07 11.38 23.34
CA ARG A 136 -11.31 11.27 22.59
C ARG A 136 -11.30 10.03 21.70
N ILE A 137 -12.47 9.69 21.14
CA ILE A 137 -12.61 8.53 20.24
C ILE A 137 -11.91 8.79 18.90
N ASP A 138 -11.99 10.02 18.41
CA ASP A 138 -11.42 10.40 17.12
C ASP A 138 -9.97 10.89 17.27
N LEU A 139 -9.16 10.59 16.26
CA LEU A 139 -7.81 11.13 16.16
C LEU A 139 -7.87 12.62 15.84
N GLU A 140 -6.99 13.38 16.49
CA GLU A 140 -6.87 14.82 16.31
C GLU A 140 -5.66 15.16 15.41
N PRO A 141 -5.74 16.23 14.60
CA PRO A 141 -4.60 16.71 13.85
C PRO A 141 -3.46 17.10 14.80
N ALA A 142 -2.23 16.79 14.42
CA ALA A 142 -1.08 17.26 15.17
C ALA A 142 -0.94 18.79 15.06
N THR A 143 -0.55 19.44 16.15
CA THR A 143 -0.24 20.88 16.19
C THR A 143 1.20 21.19 15.82
N ASP A 144 2.02 20.16 15.73
CA ASP A 144 3.42 20.23 15.36
C ASP A 144 3.79 19.28 14.23
N VAL A 145 4.93 19.51 13.64
CA VAL A 145 5.57 18.64 12.66
C VAL A 145 6.95 18.25 13.14
N PHE A 146 7.45 17.10 12.75
CA PHE A 146 8.81 16.70 13.06
C PHE A 146 9.66 16.51 11.82
N ARG A 147 10.96 16.66 11.98
CA ARG A 147 12.00 16.27 11.05
C ARG A 147 13.10 15.49 11.76
N ILE A 148 13.75 14.58 11.05
CA ILE A 148 14.89 13.81 11.58
C ILE A 148 16.17 14.35 10.94
N THR A 149 17.08 14.79 11.78
CA THR A 149 18.39 15.35 11.41
C THR A 149 19.51 14.35 11.71
N GLY A 150 20.76 14.68 11.37
CA GLY A 150 21.92 13.90 11.80
C GLY A 150 22.16 13.85 13.30
N GLU A 151 21.57 14.79 14.05
CA GLU A 151 21.78 14.93 15.49
C GLU A 151 20.60 14.44 16.33
N GLY A 152 19.38 14.38 15.76
CA GLY A 152 18.19 14.00 16.51
C GLY A 152 16.89 14.20 15.73
N ILE A 153 15.80 14.19 16.46
CA ILE A 153 14.47 14.55 15.97
C ILE A 153 14.08 15.93 16.52
N GLU A 154 13.59 16.79 15.65
CA GLU A 154 13.14 18.14 16.00
C GLU A 154 11.64 18.24 15.72
N PHE A 155 10.88 18.67 16.73
CA PHE A 155 9.47 19.04 16.61
C PHE A 155 9.35 20.54 16.47
N VAL A 156 8.61 20.99 15.47
CA VAL A 156 8.37 22.40 15.17
C VAL A 156 6.88 22.66 15.33
N ASP A 157 6.54 23.55 16.23
CA ASP A 157 5.18 24.02 16.41
C ASP A 157 4.71 24.79 15.17
N MET A 158 3.54 24.43 14.62
CA MET A 158 3.06 24.99 13.36
C MET A 158 2.50 26.39 13.46
N GLU A 159 2.09 26.81 14.65
CA GLU A 159 1.55 28.16 14.88
C GLU A 159 2.67 29.18 15.08
N THR A 160 3.64 28.84 15.92
CA THR A 160 4.73 29.77 16.31
C THR A 160 5.98 29.62 15.43
N ASN A 161 6.06 28.54 14.65
CA ASN A 161 7.25 28.15 13.86
C ASN A 161 8.52 28.05 14.70
N THR A 162 8.39 27.62 15.95
CA THR A 162 9.50 27.44 16.88
C THR A 162 9.71 25.96 17.21
N ILE A 163 10.96 25.60 17.56
CA ILE A 163 11.28 24.23 17.96
C ILE A 163 10.81 24.00 19.40
N ASP A 164 9.97 22.97 19.61
CA ASP A 164 9.70 22.44 20.95
C ASP A 164 10.93 21.66 21.44
N GLN A 165 11.78 22.36 22.20
CA GLN A 165 13.02 21.80 22.74
C GLN A 165 12.77 20.61 23.67
N LYS A 166 11.70 20.67 24.49
CA LYS A 166 11.38 19.63 25.47
C LYS A 166 10.94 18.35 24.78
N LYS A 167 9.99 18.43 23.83
CA LYS A 167 9.51 17.30 23.06
C LYS A 167 10.63 16.70 22.21
N SER A 168 11.39 17.55 21.50
CA SER A 168 12.52 17.15 20.67
C SER A 168 13.59 16.39 21.46
N ALA A 169 13.99 16.91 22.63
CA ALA A 169 14.95 16.25 23.51
C ALA A 169 14.42 14.91 24.03
N ALA A 170 13.14 14.83 24.40
CA ALA A 170 12.53 13.59 24.90
C ALA A 170 12.54 12.49 23.84
N PHE A 171 12.11 12.79 22.61
CA PHE A 171 12.10 11.79 21.50
C PHE A 171 13.52 11.42 21.07
N THR A 172 14.44 12.38 20.95
CA THR A 172 15.85 12.12 20.61
C THR A 172 16.49 11.20 21.65
N LYS A 173 16.25 11.48 22.95
CA LYS A 173 16.78 10.63 24.03
C LYS A 173 16.29 9.21 23.92
N VAL A 174 14.98 8.99 23.76
CA VAL A 174 14.41 7.64 23.68
C VAL A 174 14.89 6.89 22.45
N LEU A 175 15.00 7.55 21.28
CA LEU A 175 15.58 6.97 20.08
C LEU A 175 17.03 6.51 20.32
N ARG A 176 17.88 7.35 20.92
CA ARG A 176 19.26 7.00 21.28
C ARG A 176 19.36 5.87 22.31
N ASP A 177 18.53 5.92 23.34
CA ASP A 177 18.48 4.86 24.38
C ASP A 177 18.10 3.49 23.76
N LYS A 178 17.33 3.46 22.66
CA LYS A 178 17.00 2.27 21.88
C LYS A 178 18.06 1.92 20.82
N GLY A 179 19.13 2.69 20.75
CA GLY A 179 20.25 2.46 19.85
C GLY A 179 20.06 3.01 18.43
N PHE A 180 19.13 3.94 18.20
CA PHE A 180 18.88 4.53 16.89
C PHE A 180 20.10 5.35 16.41
N SER A 181 20.60 5.06 15.20
CA SER A 181 21.64 5.81 14.54
C SER A 181 21.06 6.86 13.60
N PHE A 182 21.27 8.13 13.93
CA PHE A 182 20.82 9.24 13.08
C PHE A 182 21.74 9.44 11.86
N PRO A 183 21.19 9.94 10.72
CA PRO A 183 19.79 10.24 10.48
C PRO A 183 18.96 8.98 10.13
N ALA A 184 17.63 9.13 9.98
CA ALA A 184 16.80 8.09 9.39
C ALA A 184 17.00 8.05 7.87
N ARG A 185 17.12 6.85 7.32
CA ARG A 185 17.14 6.60 5.86
C ARG A 185 15.73 6.48 5.28
N VAL A 186 14.81 5.90 6.04
CA VAL A 186 13.39 5.76 5.67
C VAL A 186 12.52 6.24 6.81
N VAL A 187 11.53 7.03 6.49
CA VAL A 187 10.48 7.49 7.41
C VAL A 187 9.14 7.22 6.74
N SER A 188 8.36 6.32 7.28
CA SER A 188 7.06 5.95 6.74
C SER A 188 5.99 6.00 7.82
N GLY A 189 4.88 6.68 7.54
CA GLY A 189 3.73 6.82 8.41
C GLY A 189 2.51 7.29 7.63
N ASN A 190 1.35 7.24 8.28
CA ASN A 190 0.11 7.73 7.72
C ASN A 190 -0.50 8.76 8.68
N PRO A 191 -0.22 10.05 8.51
CA PRO A 191 -0.67 11.10 9.42
C PRO A 191 -2.15 11.52 9.24
N SER A 192 -2.95 10.72 8.53
CA SER A 192 -4.37 10.98 8.33
C SER A 192 -5.17 10.76 9.61
N THR A 193 -6.06 11.69 9.94
CA THR A 193 -7.03 11.52 11.04
C THR A 193 -8.27 10.73 10.62
N ARG A 194 -8.41 10.40 9.33
CA ARG A 194 -9.55 9.62 8.78
C ARG A 194 -9.37 8.11 8.93
N LYS A 195 -8.77 7.66 10.02
CA LYS A 195 -8.49 6.26 10.33
C LYS A 195 -8.96 5.93 11.74
N ARG A 196 -9.21 4.65 12.01
CA ARG A 196 -9.76 4.19 13.29
C ARG A 196 -8.73 4.23 14.45
N TYR A 197 -7.44 4.18 14.14
CA TYR A 197 -6.33 4.18 15.09
C TYR A 197 -5.04 4.59 14.40
N ASP A 198 -4.03 4.94 15.18
CA ASP A 198 -2.73 5.37 14.67
C ASP A 198 -1.63 4.41 15.10
N ASN A 199 -0.85 3.92 14.11
CA ASN A 199 0.36 3.14 14.32
C ASN A 199 1.64 4.02 14.34
N GLY A 200 1.51 5.34 14.18
CA GLY A 200 2.66 6.22 14.13
C GLY A 200 3.54 5.97 12.90
N TYR A 201 4.83 5.76 13.13
CA TYR A 201 5.85 5.64 12.08
C TYR A 201 6.69 4.39 12.22
N LEU A 202 7.06 3.82 11.08
CA LEU A 202 8.18 2.89 10.96
C LEU A 202 9.37 3.65 10.37
N LEU A 203 10.54 3.48 10.96
CA LEU A 203 11.77 4.19 10.62
C LEU A 203 12.86 3.17 10.29
N VAL A 204 13.70 3.48 9.31
CA VAL A 204 15.00 2.79 9.12
C VAL A 204 16.09 3.78 9.48
N ASP A 205 16.95 3.41 10.41
CA ASP A 205 18.08 4.23 10.84
C ASP A 205 19.29 4.14 9.88
N ASP A 206 20.34 4.90 10.13
CA ASP A 206 21.55 4.90 9.29
C ASP A 206 22.30 3.56 9.33
N ALA A 207 22.12 2.77 10.38
CA ALA A 207 22.64 1.41 10.51
C ALA A 207 21.69 0.32 9.98
N LEU A 208 20.66 0.68 9.19
CA LEU A 208 19.70 -0.20 8.52
C LEU A 208 18.75 -0.95 9.47
N ARG A 209 18.62 -0.53 10.71
CA ARG A 209 17.74 -1.13 11.71
C ARG A 209 16.36 -0.50 11.64
N VAL A 210 15.34 -1.33 11.82
CA VAL A 210 13.93 -0.92 11.74
C VAL A 210 13.37 -0.63 13.12
N TYR A 211 12.72 0.52 13.26
CA TYR A 211 12.11 0.98 14.50
C TYR A 211 10.65 1.34 14.30
N HIS A 212 9.85 1.09 15.32
CA HIS A 212 8.49 1.59 15.44
C HIS A 212 8.47 2.78 16.41
N MET A 213 7.97 3.93 15.95
CA MET A 213 7.87 5.17 16.73
C MET A 213 6.46 5.72 16.70
N LYS A 214 5.90 6.05 17.86
CA LYS A 214 4.63 6.76 17.99
C LYS A 214 4.60 7.63 19.24
N GLN A 215 3.61 8.52 19.32
CA GLN A 215 3.31 9.27 20.52
C GLN A 215 2.15 8.60 21.27
N VAL A 216 2.30 8.43 22.59
CA VAL A 216 1.29 7.83 23.46
C VAL A 216 1.13 8.68 24.69
N ARG A 217 -0.01 9.34 24.86
CA ARG A 217 -0.30 10.27 25.95
C ARG A 217 0.80 11.33 26.12
N GLY A 218 1.15 11.95 25.00
CA GLY A 218 2.19 12.99 24.93
C GLY A 218 3.63 12.48 25.09
N ARG A 219 3.86 11.17 25.22
CA ARG A 219 5.18 10.59 25.45
C ARG A 219 5.69 9.80 24.26
N PRO A 220 7.02 9.78 24.01
CA PRO A 220 7.60 8.94 22.97
C PRO A 220 7.45 7.46 23.32
N PHE A 221 6.94 6.70 22.39
CA PHE A 221 7.05 5.24 22.34
C PHE A 221 7.99 4.88 21.20
N VAL A 222 9.08 4.18 21.49
CA VAL A 222 10.02 3.70 20.48
C VAL A 222 10.38 2.25 20.80
N ARG A 223 10.26 1.39 19.79
CA ARG A 223 10.69 0.00 19.86
C ARG A 223 11.54 -0.34 18.64
N ARG A 224 12.72 -0.90 18.86
CA ARG A 224 13.49 -1.59 17.82
C ARG A 224 12.74 -2.88 17.48
N THR A 225 12.56 -3.17 16.20
CA THR A 225 11.95 -4.41 15.74
C THR A 225 13.01 -5.52 15.66
N ASP A 226 12.56 -6.77 15.49
CA ASP A 226 13.43 -7.93 15.32
C ASP A 226 13.78 -8.18 13.81
N VAL A 227 13.52 -7.19 12.95
CA VAL A 227 13.89 -7.24 11.52
C VAL A 227 15.41 -7.30 11.41
N ALA A 228 15.93 -8.30 10.70
CA ALA A 228 17.36 -8.47 10.54
C ALA A 228 17.97 -7.33 9.70
N ASP A 229 19.02 -6.70 10.21
CA ASP A 229 19.70 -5.58 9.56
C ASP A 229 20.24 -5.98 8.15
N SER A 230 20.58 -7.28 7.97
CA SER A 230 21.05 -7.85 6.71
C SER A 230 20.04 -7.77 5.55
N LEU A 231 18.74 -7.63 5.85
CA LEU A 231 17.70 -7.49 4.81
C LEU A 231 17.76 -6.13 4.10
N GLN A 232 18.35 -5.12 4.72
CA GLN A 232 18.49 -3.79 4.15
C GLN A 232 17.16 -3.24 3.62
N ILE A 233 16.23 -3.01 4.52
CA ILE A 233 14.89 -2.51 4.17
C ILE A 233 15.01 -1.14 3.49
N GLY A 234 14.57 -1.07 2.24
CA GLY A 234 14.62 0.14 1.41
C GLY A 234 13.28 0.88 1.30
N GLN A 235 12.17 0.18 1.50
CA GLN A 235 10.82 0.76 1.42
C GLN A 235 9.95 0.21 2.53
N ILE A 236 9.14 1.08 3.12
CA ILE A 236 8.16 0.73 4.15
C ILE A 236 6.82 1.39 3.83
N PHE A 237 5.74 0.66 4.07
CA PHE A 237 4.36 1.13 4.00
C PHE A 237 3.68 0.82 5.34
N VAL A 238 3.40 1.83 6.15
CA VAL A 238 2.64 1.64 7.39
C VAL A 238 1.21 1.27 7.04
N THR A 239 0.68 0.25 7.69
CA THR A 239 -0.70 -0.22 7.51
C THR A 239 -1.50 -0.03 8.80
N GLU A 240 -2.79 0.25 8.64
CA GLU A 240 -3.72 0.49 9.74
C GLU A 240 -5.06 -0.17 9.40
N PHE A 241 -5.00 -1.48 9.11
CA PHE A 241 -6.16 -2.29 8.78
C PHE A 241 -7.03 -2.54 10.02
N ALA A 242 -8.33 -2.76 9.80
CA ALA A 242 -9.28 -2.88 10.89
C ALA A 242 -9.04 -4.08 11.81
N ASP A 243 -8.41 -5.15 11.30
CA ASP A 243 -8.02 -6.34 12.06
C ASP A 243 -6.80 -6.15 12.97
N ARG A 244 -6.03 -5.07 12.76
CA ARG A 244 -4.83 -4.70 13.52
C ARG A 244 -3.70 -5.74 13.52
N LYS A 245 -3.67 -6.65 12.57
CA LYS A 245 -2.66 -7.72 12.54
C LYS A 245 -1.30 -7.26 12.02
N SER A 246 -1.27 -6.28 11.12
CA SER A 246 -0.05 -5.78 10.47
C SER A 246 0.28 -4.35 10.90
N LEU A 247 1.56 -4.09 11.18
CA LEU A 247 2.11 -2.73 11.32
C LEU A 247 2.45 -2.11 9.97
N GLY A 248 2.83 -2.94 9.01
CA GLY A 248 3.22 -2.44 7.70
C GLY A 248 3.74 -3.52 6.77
N PHE A 249 3.90 -3.10 5.51
CA PHE A 249 4.60 -3.87 4.49
C PHE A 249 6.00 -3.30 4.28
N LEU A 250 6.96 -4.18 4.06
CA LEU A 250 8.37 -3.85 3.89
C LEU A 250 8.91 -4.46 2.59
N VAL A 251 9.84 -3.75 1.95
CA VAL A 251 10.57 -4.26 0.79
C VAL A 251 12.06 -4.13 1.05
N ASP A 252 12.79 -5.23 0.89
CA ASP A 252 14.23 -5.25 1.08
C ASP A 252 15.03 -4.88 -0.19
N SER A 253 16.34 -4.86 -0.09
CA SER A 253 17.24 -4.57 -1.21
C SER A 253 17.19 -5.61 -2.34
N GLU A 254 16.75 -6.84 -2.05
CA GLU A 254 16.57 -7.90 -3.04
C GLU A 254 15.17 -7.89 -3.67
N LYS A 255 14.33 -6.90 -3.30
CA LYS A 255 12.94 -6.73 -3.75
C LYS A 255 11.99 -7.82 -3.26
N ARG A 256 12.29 -8.48 -2.15
CA ARG A 256 11.36 -9.36 -1.46
C ARG A 256 10.35 -8.51 -0.68
N PHE A 257 9.13 -8.97 -0.61
CA PHE A 257 8.01 -8.27 0.01
C PHE A 257 7.60 -8.99 1.30
N TYR A 258 7.38 -8.21 2.36
CA TYR A 258 7.11 -8.74 3.69
C TYR A 258 5.95 -8.03 4.36
N THR A 259 5.30 -8.70 5.31
CA THR A 259 4.44 -8.08 6.32
C THR A 259 5.10 -8.12 7.68
N LEU A 260 4.99 -7.04 8.45
CA LEU A 260 5.46 -6.94 9.83
C LEU A 260 4.26 -7.06 10.78
N GLY A 261 4.25 -8.07 11.63
CA GLY A 261 3.19 -8.31 12.61
C GLY A 261 3.08 -7.17 13.64
N ALA A 262 1.85 -6.83 14.02
CA ALA A 262 1.61 -5.73 14.96
C ALA A 262 1.83 -6.11 16.43
N GLU A 263 1.60 -7.35 16.80
CA GLU A 263 1.72 -7.83 18.18
C GLU A 263 3.13 -8.33 18.50
N ASP A 264 3.67 -9.20 17.65
CA ASP A 264 4.93 -9.91 17.88
C ASP A 264 6.14 -9.25 17.20
N TYR A 265 5.92 -8.28 16.28
CA TYR A 265 6.96 -7.64 15.45
C TYR A 265 7.74 -8.61 14.58
N LYS A 266 7.18 -9.79 14.29
CA LYS A 266 7.78 -10.75 13.37
C LYS A 266 7.57 -10.34 11.92
N LEU A 267 8.61 -10.59 11.15
CA LEU A 267 8.59 -10.39 9.72
C LEU A 267 8.23 -11.68 9.01
N HIS A 268 7.22 -11.62 8.15
CA HIS A 268 6.79 -12.74 7.31
C HIS A 268 6.96 -12.37 5.84
N GLU A 269 7.69 -13.19 5.10
CA GLU A 269 7.81 -13.02 3.65
C GLU A 269 6.49 -13.38 2.97
N ILE A 270 6.06 -12.53 2.05
CA ILE A 270 4.89 -12.77 1.21
C ILE A 270 5.40 -13.23 -0.16
N PRO A 271 5.03 -14.42 -0.63
CA PRO A 271 5.64 -15.06 -1.81
C PRO A 271 5.13 -14.47 -3.14
N VAL A 272 5.26 -13.17 -3.31
CA VAL A 272 4.84 -12.44 -4.53
C VAL A 272 5.92 -12.39 -5.60
N GLY A 273 7.06 -13.03 -5.35
CA GLY A 273 8.26 -12.86 -6.16
C GLY A 273 8.90 -11.48 -5.93
N LYS A 274 9.76 -11.07 -6.87
CA LYS A 274 10.43 -9.76 -6.75
C LYS A 274 9.44 -8.65 -7.09
N PHE A 275 9.36 -7.65 -6.20
CA PHE A 275 8.56 -6.45 -6.37
C PHE A 275 9.43 -5.20 -6.33
N GLY A 276 9.44 -4.46 -7.44
CA GLY A 276 10.17 -3.19 -7.55
C GLY A 276 9.25 -1.97 -7.40
N PRO A 277 9.05 -1.41 -6.19
CA PRO A 277 8.04 -0.37 -5.93
C PRO A 277 8.25 0.93 -6.73
N THR A 278 9.48 1.17 -7.22
CA THR A 278 9.80 2.33 -8.07
C THR A 278 9.42 2.14 -9.55
N ARG A 279 9.01 0.92 -9.95
CA ARG A 279 8.70 0.57 -11.35
C ARG A 279 7.39 -0.19 -11.52
N GLU A 280 6.89 -0.82 -10.47
CA GLU A 280 5.70 -1.67 -10.49
C GLU A 280 4.63 -1.12 -9.57
N ASN A 281 3.37 -1.19 -10.01
CA ASN A 281 2.22 -0.98 -9.16
C ASN A 281 1.92 -2.27 -8.39
N MET A 282 1.46 -2.13 -7.17
CA MET A 282 0.92 -3.25 -6.40
C MET A 282 -0.45 -2.89 -5.85
N MET A 283 -1.37 -3.84 -5.93
CA MET A 283 -2.66 -3.81 -5.25
C MET A 283 -2.85 -5.12 -4.52
N ILE A 284 -3.21 -5.04 -3.25
CA ILE A 284 -3.61 -6.19 -2.45
C ILE A 284 -5.07 -6.00 -2.05
N ILE A 285 -5.90 -6.99 -2.35
CA ILE A 285 -7.23 -7.13 -1.78
C ILE A 285 -7.19 -8.39 -0.94
N GLY A 286 -7.32 -8.21 0.37
CA GLY A 286 -7.20 -9.29 1.32
C GLY A 286 -8.44 -9.44 2.17
N ASP A 287 -8.68 -10.68 2.57
CA ASP A 287 -9.69 -11.06 3.52
C ASP A 287 -9.10 -12.03 4.56
N MET A 288 -9.95 -12.67 5.37
CA MET A 288 -9.52 -13.61 6.41
C MET A 288 -9.00 -14.95 5.88
N PHE A 289 -9.20 -15.24 4.60
CA PHE A 289 -8.79 -16.50 3.96
C PHE A 289 -7.63 -16.31 3.01
N TYR A 290 -7.74 -15.33 2.08
CA TYR A 290 -6.72 -15.12 1.04
C TYR A 290 -6.48 -13.64 0.77
N TRP A 291 -5.27 -13.35 0.34
CA TRP A 291 -4.90 -12.06 -0.25
C TRP A 291 -4.68 -12.26 -1.74
N THR A 292 -5.39 -11.50 -2.55
CA THR A 292 -5.09 -11.39 -3.97
C THR A 292 -4.14 -10.22 -4.17
N VAL A 293 -2.91 -10.52 -4.55
CA VAL A 293 -1.87 -9.53 -4.84
C VAL A 293 -1.76 -9.38 -6.35
N THR A 294 -2.08 -8.20 -6.86
CA THR A 294 -1.88 -7.83 -8.27
C THR A 294 -0.61 -6.99 -8.36
N ILE A 295 0.34 -7.39 -9.18
CA ILE A 295 1.55 -6.62 -9.47
C ILE A 295 1.58 -6.33 -10.96
N GLN A 296 1.74 -5.07 -11.32
CA GLN A 296 1.73 -4.60 -12.69
C GLN A 296 2.93 -3.70 -12.97
N GLY A 297 3.82 -4.16 -13.84
CA GLY A 297 4.89 -3.39 -14.45
C GLY A 297 4.48 -2.77 -15.78
N ALA A 298 5.46 -2.28 -16.54
CA ALA A 298 5.23 -1.70 -17.86
C ALA A 298 4.78 -2.76 -18.89
N GLU A 299 5.39 -3.96 -18.84
CA GLU A 299 5.21 -5.03 -19.81
C GLU A 299 4.74 -6.35 -19.16
N SER A 300 4.52 -6.36 -17.85
CA SER A 300 4.18 -7.58 -17.13
C SER A 300 3.07 -7.35 -16.12
N LYS A 301 2.18 -8.32 -16.01
CA LYS A 301 1.16 -8.38 -14.98
C LYS A 301 1.12 -9.77 -14.38
N ARG A 302 1.04 -9.84 -13.05
CA ARG A 302 0.86 -11.10 -12.33
C ARG A 302 -0.11 -10.94 -11.18
N TYR A 303 -0.78 -12.02 -10.90
CA TYR A 303 -1.67 -12.18 -9.77
C TYR A 303 -1.14 -13.29 -8.89
N VAL A 304 -1.08 -13.04 -7.60
CA VAL A 304 -0.60 -14.02 -6.61
C VAL A 304 -1.66 -14.14 -5.53
N ALA A 305 -2.09 -15.35 -5.27
CA ALA A 305 -2.97 -15.67 -4.17
C ALA A 305 -2.13 -16.17 -2.99
N VAL A 306 -2.33 -15.56 -1.84
CA VAL A 306 -1.58 -15.86 -0.60
C VAL A 306 -2.58 -16.24 0.48
N ASN A 307 -2.34 -17.35 1.17
CA ASN A 307 -3.14 -17.76 2.32
C ASN A 307 -2.96 -16.75 3.47
N ALA A 308 -4.05 -16.20 3.99
CA ALA A 308 -4.00 -15.15 5.02
C ALA A 308 -3.58 -15.65 6.41
N ARG A 309 -3.53 -16.98 6.66
CA ARG A 309 -3.20 -17.57 7.95
C ARG A 309 -1.71 -17.78 8.15
N ASP A 310 -1.04 -18.26 7.11
CA ASP A 310 0.38 -18.67 7.17
C ASP A 310 1.26 -17.99 6.11
N TYR A 311 0.65 -17.14 5.27
CA TYR A 311 1.29 -16.42 4.16
C TYR A 311 1.90 -17.34 3.10
N SER A 312 1.48 -18.60 3.01
CA SER A 312 1.91 -19.51 1.95
C SER A 312 1.32 -19.13 0.59
N LEU A 313 2.03 -19.49 -0.47
CA LEU A 313 1.52 -19.34 -1.84
C LEU A 313 0.35 -20.31 -2.04
N ALA A 314 -0.82 -19.79 -2.41
CA ALA A 314 -1.98 -20.58 -2.77
C ALA A 314 -2.03 -20.83 -4.30
N ASP A 315 -1.81 -19.77 -5.10
CA ASP A 315 -1.83 -19.88 -6.56
C ASP A 315 -1.13 -18.67 -7.20
N GLU A 316 -0.70 -18.78 -8.45
CA GLU A 316 -0.13 -17.68 -9.25
C GLU A 316 -0.69 -17.72 -10.67
N TYR A 317 -1.10 -16.57 -11.19
CA TYR A 317 -1.59 -16.40 -12.54
C TYR A 317 -0.88 -15.26 -13.25
N ARG A 318 -0.39 -15.53 -14.45
CA ARG A 318 0.19 -14.53 -15.36
C ARG A 318 -0.63 -14.52 -16.64
N PRO A 319 -1.36 -13.44 -16.92
CA PRO A 319 -2.05 -13.30 -18.19
C PRO A 319 -1.05 -13.35 -19.35
N GLU A 320 -1.42 -14.01 -20.45
CA GLU A 320 -0.65 -13.92 -21.69
C GLU A 320 -0.66 -12.47 -22.20
N GLU A 321 0.50 -11.94 -22.53
CA GLU A 321 0.63 -10.64 -23.19
C GLU A 321 -0.04 -10.72 -24.57
N LYS A 322 -1.01 -9.82 -24.81
CA LYS A 322 -1.67 -9.69 -26.12
C LYS A 322 -0.98 -8.63 -26.95
#